data_296b061fed0d89f82667f5aa9710f28f
#
_entry.id   296b061fed0d89f82667f5aa9710f28f
#
_cell.length_a   1.000
_cell.length_b   1.000
_cell.length_c   1.000
_cell.angle_alpha   90.00
_cell.angle_beta   90.00
_cell.angle_gamma   90.00
#
_symmetry.space_group_name_H-M   'P 1'
#
loop_
_entity.id
_entity.type
_entity.pdbx_description
1 polymer ?
#
loop_
_entity_poly.entity_id
_entity_poly.type
_entity_poly.pdbx_seq_one_letter_code
_entity_poly.pdbx_strand_id
1 'polypeptide(L)'
;SEWIIKAVDKKDARPLWIAAWSGMNTLAQALWKVSHTRSPKDVDKFISKLRVYDILGQDDAGAWIAKNYPKLIYIRNKSVYGWPKDDEWYRKHVQEIGPLGKVYASRRWATEGDSPSFLYCINNGLNSPEHIDYGGWGGRFSCIRKENIESMDWVKKNNLDEMQYAPYLMYGASEEGGRAINIWTDDIHNDFMARMAWTVTNKYSDANHHP
;
A
#
# COMPACT_ATOMS: atom_id res chain seq x y z
N SER A 1 6.65 6.20 -15.26
CA SER A 1 5.35 6.84 -15.56
C SER A 1 4.66 6.22 -16.76
N GLU A 2 5.34 5.98 -17.87
CA GLU A 2 4.75 5.41 -19.10
C GLU A 2 4.09 4.05 -18.88
N TRP A 3 4.68 3.18 -18.08
CA TRP A 3 4.10 1.89 -17.75
C TRP A 3 2.80 2.00 -16.95
N ILE A 4 2.72 2.98 -16.03
CA ILE A 4 1.48 3.27 -15.31
C ILE A 4 0.40 3.71 -16.31
N ILE A 5 0.72 4.65 -17.19
CA ILE A 5 -0.22 5.13 -18.20
C ILE A 5 -0.72 3.97 -19.07
N LYS A 6 0.22 3.16 -19.57
CA LYS A 6 -0.11 1.98 -20.39
C LYS A 6 -0.97 0.96 -19.64
N ALA A 7 -0.71 0.75 -18.34
CA ALA A 7 -1.49 -0.18 -17.54
C ALA A 7 -2.92 0.30 -17.30
N VAL A 8 -3.09 1.60 -17.00
CA VAL A 8 -4.42 2.21 -16.82
C VAL A 8 -5.22 2.21 -18.13
N ASP A 9 -4.56 2.44 -19.26
CA ASP A 9 -5.20 2.52 -20.57
C ASP A 9 -5.65 1.14 -21.10
N LYS A 10 -5.20 0.05 -20.48
CA LYS A 10 -5.69 -1.28 -20.89
C LYS A 10 -7.21 -1.36 -20.76
N LYS A 11 -7.82 -2.09 -21.68
CA LYS A 11 -9.25 -2.40 -21.65
C LYS A 11 -9.55 -3.42 -20.57
N ASP A 12 -9.52 -2.98 -19.32
CA ASP A 12 -9.78 -3.76 -18.12
C ASP A 12 -10.62 -2.90 -17.16
N ALA A 13 -11.70 -3.43 -16.65
CA ALA A 13 -12.60 -2.72 -15.75
C ALA A 13 -12.09 -2.66 -14.31
N ARG A 14 -11.14 -3.51 -13.95
CA ARG A 14 -10.60 -3.56 -12.59
C ARG A 14 -9.81 -2.29 -12.28
N PRO A 15 -9.91 -1.76 -11.04
CA PRO A 15 -9.05 -0.66 -10.62
C PRO A 15 -7.59 -1.11 -10.56
N LEU A 16 -6.69 -0.15 -10.80
CA LEU A 16 -5.24 -0.34 -10.68
C LEU A 16 -4.76 0.25 -9.36
N TRP A 17 -4.26 -0.59 -8.48
CA TRP A 17 -3.63 -0.17 -7.24
C TRP A 17 -2.18 0.24 -7.48
N ILE A 18 -1.81 1.39 -6.95
CA ILE A 18 -0.43 1.88 -6.88
C ILE A 18 0.01 1.79 -5.42
N ALA A 19 0.93 0.88 -5.15
CA ALA A 19 1.60 0.77 -3.86
C ALA A 19 2.90 1.57 -3.91
N ALA A 20 3.01 2.60 -3.07
CA ALA A 20 4.21 3.44 -2.99
C ALA A 20 4.99 3.14 -1.71
N TRP A 21 6.22 2.65 -1.88
CA TRP A 21 7.09 2.20 -0.80
C TRP A 21 8.27 3.15 -0.53
N SER A 22 8.27 4.28 -1.17
CA SER A 22 9.21 5.37 -0.99
C SER A 22 8.52 6.66 -1.37
N GLY A 23 8.56 7.07 -2.64
CA GLY A 23 7.95 8.29 -3.10
C GLY A 23 6.96 8.08 -4.24
N MET A 24 6.18 9.12 -4.49
CA MET A 24 5.10 9.13 -5.47
C MET A 24 5.49 9.77 -6.81
N ASN A 25 6.76 10.13 -7.00
CA ASN A 25 7.25 10.86 -8.19
C ASN A 25 6.84 10.22 -9.51
N THR A 26 6.91 8.90 -9.62
CA THR A 26 6.55 8.18 -10.85
C THR A 26 5.06 8.31 -11.19
N LEU A 27 4.18 8.26 -10.18
CA LEU A 27 2.75 8.48 -10.38
C LEU A 27 2.46 9.96 -10.65
N ALA A 28 3.11 10.88 -9.94
CA ALA A 28 2.98 12.33 -10.17
C ALA A 28 3.31 12.69 -11.63
N GLN A 29 4.41 12.16 -12.16
CA GLN A 29 4.80 12.35 -13.55
C GLN A 29 3.76 11.76 -14.52
N ALA A 30 3.20 10.59 -14.23
CA ALA A 30 2.16 10.00 -15.06
C ALA A 30 0.90 10.88 -15.08
N LEU A 31 0.44 11.33 -13.92
CA LEU A 31 -0.72 12.20 -13.78
C LEU A 31 -0.49 13.56 -14.46
N TRP A 32 0.69 14.16 -14.26
CA TRP A 32 1.07 15.40 -14.93
C TRP A 32 0.98 15.25 -16.45
N LYS A 33 1.61 14.22 -17.01
CA LYS A 33 1.58 13.96 -18.45
C LYS A 33 0.17 13.79 -18.99
N VAL A 34 -0.62 12.95 -18.33
CA VAL A 34 -2.02 12.69 -18.73
C VAL A 34 -2.84 13.98 -18.71
N SER A 35 -2.68 14.80 -17.68
CA SER A 35 -3.41 16.07 -17.55
C SER A 35 -3.03 17.12 -18.60
N HIS A 36 -1.80 17.06 -19.15
CA HIS A 36 -1.33 17.99 -20.18
C HIS A 36 -1.57 17.49 -21.60
N THR A 37 -1.94 16.23 -21.78
CA THR A 37 -2.06 15.62 -23.10
C THR A 37 -3.46 15.11 -23.42
N ARG A 38 -4.38 15.10 -22.44
CA ARG A 38 -5.73 14.56 -22.61
C ARG A 38 -6.81 15.57 -22.24
N SER A 39 -8.03 15.31 -22.70
CA SER A 39 -9.19 16.12 -22.31
C SER A 39 -9.51 15.92 -20.81
N PRO A 40 -10.15 16.92 -20.16
CA PRO A 40 -10.58 16.77 -18.75
C PRO A 40 -11.40 15.50 -18.49
N LYS A 41 -12.27 15.12 -19.42
CA LYS A 41 -13.07 13.89 -19.34
C LYS A 41 -12.19 12.62 -19.35
N ASP A 42 -11.15 12.60 -20.16
CA ASP A 42 -10.24 11.46 -20.25
C ASP A 42 -9.32 11.40 -19.02
N VAL A 43 -8.94 12.55 -18.46
CA VAL A 43 -8.24 12.65 -17.18
C VAL A 43 -9.10 12.07 -16.04
N ASP A 44 -10.36 12.48 -15.93
CA ASP A 44 -11.29 11.95 -14.93
C ASP A 44 -11.45 10.44 -15.07
N LYS A 45 -11.59 9.95 -16.30
CA LYS A 45 -11.65 8.51 -16.58
C LYS A 45 -10.37 7.78 -16.17
N PHE A 46 -9.21 8.36 -16.44
CA PHE A 46 -7.91 7.80 -16.03
C PHE A 46 -7.82 7.71 -14.51
N ILE A 47 -8.15 8.78 -13.79
CA ILE A 47 -8.12 8.87 -12.33
C ILE A 47 -9.10 7.87 -11.69
N SER A 48 -10.29 7.72 -12.26
CA SER A 48 -11.32 6.81 -11.71
C SER A 48 -10.88 5.34 -11.63
N LYS A 49 -9.90 4.95 -12.44
CA LYS A 49 -9.32 3.59 -12.42
C LYS A 49 -8.19 3.43 -11.41
N LEU A 50 -7.67 4.52 -10.86
CA LEU A 50 -6.53 4.47 -9.93
C LEU A 50 -6.99 4.37 -8.48
N ARG A 51 -6.21 3.63 -7.71
CA ARG A 51 -6.25 3.58 -6.24
C ARG A 51 -4.82 3.69 -5.74
N VAL A 52 -4.58 4.47 -4.71
CA VAL A 52 -3.23 4.68 -4.17
C VAL A 52 -3.17 4.22 -2.73
N TYR A 53 -2.14 3.45 -2.43
CA TYR A 53 -1.74 3.14 -1.08
C TYR A 53 -0.30 3.61 -0.86
N ASP A 54 -0.15 4.69 -0.12
CA ASP A 54 1.10 5.38 0.16
C ASP A 54 1.59 5.03 1.57
N ILE A 55 2.79 4.49 1.65
CA ILE A 55 3.47 4.16 2.91
C ILE A 55 4.19 5.41 3.42
N LEU A 56 3.73 5.92 4.56
CA LEU A 56 4.34 6.98 5.36
C LEU A 56 4.36 8.38 4.73
N GLY A 57 4.19 8.55 3.43
CA GLY A 57 4.37 9.84 2.76
C GLY A 57 5.83 10.28 2.77
N GLN A 58 6.65 9.63 1.97
CA GLN A 58 8.10 9.76 2.02
C GLN A 58 8.67 10.83 1.09
N ASP A 59 7.81 11.53 0.33
CA ASP A 59 8.18 12.66 -0.51
C ASP A 59 7.04 13.69 -0.63
N ASP A 60 7.30 14.80 -1.31
CA ASP A 60 6.36 15.88 -1.57
C ASP A 60 5.35 15.55 -2.69
N ALA A 61 5.69 14.62 -3.56
CA ALA A 61 4.85 14.28 -4.71
C ALA A 61 3.48 13.73 -4.28
N GLY A 62 3.41 13.00 -3.17
CA GLY A 62 2.15 12.52 -2.63
C GLY A 62 1.20 13.66 -2.22
N ALA A 63 1.73 14.70 -1.60
CA ALA A 63 0.99 15.90 -1.24
C ALA A 63 0.47 16.63 -2.49
N TRP A 64 1.34 16.80 -3.48
CA TRP A 64 0.97 17.40 -4.76
C TRP A 64 -0.16 16.63 -5.46
N ILE A 65 -0.08 15.30 -5.48
CA ILE A 65 -1.11 14.44 -6.06
C ILE A 65 -2.43 14.63 -5.32
N ALA A 66 -2.43 14.52 -4.00
CA ALA A 66 -3.64 14.63 -3.19
C ALA A 66 -4.34 15.99 -3.37
N LYS A 67 -3.56 17.07 -3.50
CA LYS A 67 -4.05 18.42 -3.74
C LYS A 67 -4.66 18.59 -5.14
N ASN A 68 -3.96 18.13 -6.17
CA ASN A 68 -4.34 18.40 -7.56
C ASN A 68 -5.36 17.39 -8.12
N TYR A 69 -5.48 16.21 -7.51
CA TYR A 69 -6.39 15.15 -7.95
C TYR A 69 -7.34 14.70 -6.82
N PRO A 70 -8.23 15.59 -6.36
CA PRO A 70 -9.09 15.33 -5.20
C PRO A 70 -10.08 14.17 -5.39
N LYS A 71 -10.32 13.74 -6.62
CA LYS A 71 -11.19 12.58 -6.92
C LYS A 71 -10.46 11.24 -6.79
N LEU A 72 -9.13 11.25 -6.69
CA LEU A 72 -8.34 10.04 -6.54
C LEU A 72 -8.55 9.42 -5.15
N ILE A 73 -8.83 8.13 -5.10
CA ILE A 73 -8.81 7.39 -3.84
C ILE A 73 -7.35 7.23 -3.42
N TYR A 74 -6.98 7.94 -2.36
CA TYR A 74 -5.61 8.04 -1.88
C TYR A 74 -5.55 7.73 -0.39
N ILE A 75 -4.97 6.56 -0.06
CA ILE A 75 -4.70 6.13 1.30
C ILE A 75 -3.25 6.50 1.64
N ARG A 76 -3.03 7.15 2.78
CA ARG A 76 -1.70 7.25 3.39
C ARG A 76 -1.71 6.53 4.72
N ASN A 77 -0.93 5.46 4.81
CA ASN A 77 -0.77 4.72 6.04
C ASN A 77 0.49 5.15 6.78
N LYS A 78 0.32 5.64 8.01
CA LYS A 78 1.42 6.03 8.92
C LYS A 78 1.69 4.99 9.99
N SER A 79 0.83 3.99 10.16
CA SER A 79 0.92 2.95 11.18
C SER A 79 1.32 1.61 10.56
N VAL A 80 2.50 1.57 9.96
CA VAL A 80 2.97 0.42 9.14
C VAL A 80 3.86 -0.56 9.91
N TYR A 81 4.22 -0.23 11.14
CA TYR A 81 5.11 -1.06 11.97
C TYR A 81 4.36 -1.67 13.16
N GLY A 82 4.96 -2.69 13.76
CA GLY A 82 4.49 -3.29 15.02
C GLY A 82 3.50 -4.45 14.86
N TRP A 83 3.06 -4.77 13.66
CA TRP A 83 2.18 -5.90 13.39
C TRP A 83 2.92 -7.23 13.09
N PRO A 84 4.15 -7.24 12.52
CA PRO A 84 4.82 -8.49 12.19
C PRO A 84 5.25 -9.25 13.44
N LYS A 85 5.39 -10.56 13.28
CA LYS A 85 6.03 -11.44 14.26
C LYS A 85 7.51 -11.07 14.45
N ASP A 86 8.16 -11.65 15.45
CA ASP A 86 9.57 -11.44 15.73
C ASP A 86 10.53 -12.13 14.72
N ASP A 87 11.82 -11.87 14.84
CA ASP A 87 12.84 -12.41 13.94
C ASP A 87 12.95 -13.92 14.01
N GLU A 88 12.70 -14.52 15.19
CA GLU A 88 12.75 -15.97 15.36
C GLU A 88 11.62 -16.64 14.59
N TRP A 89 10.43 -16.06 14.61
CA TRP A 89 9.31 -16.54 13.82
C TRP A 89 9.66 -16.54 12.31
N TYR A 90 10.20 -15.43 11.79
CA TYR A 90 10.58 -15.34 10.37
C TYR A 90 11.71 -16.30 10.02
N ARG A 91 12.71 -16.46 10.87
CA ARG A 91 13.78 -17.42 10.65
C ARG A 91 13.21 -18.82 10.50
N LYS A 92 12.38 -19.25 11.44
CA LYS A 92 11.84 -20.62 11.51
C LYS A 92 10.82 -20.90 10.41
N HIS A 93 9.91 -19.99 10.16
CA HIS A 93 8.75 -20.24 9.31
C HIS A 93 8.89 -19.71 7.89
N VAL A 94 9.93 -18.93 7.60
CA VAL A 94 10.20 -18.38 6.29
C VAL A 94 11.59 -18.73 5.81
N GLN A 95 12.63 -18.28 6.50
CA GLN A 95 14.02 -18.39 6.01
C GLN A 95 14.54 -19.83 5.95
N GLU A 96 14.09 -20.69 6.83
CA GLU A 96 14.45 -22.12 6.82
C GLU A 96 13.65 -22.94 5.80
N ILE A 97 12.66 -22.37 5.12
CA ILE A 97 11.80 -23.06 4.17
C ILE A 97 12.37 -22.94 2.76
N GLY A 98 13.10 -23.97 2.36
CA GLY A 98 13.55 -24.18 0.98
C GLY A 98 14.46 -23.08 0.39
N PRO A 99 14.70 -23.11 -0.93
CA PRO A 99 15.58 -22.13 -1.57
C PRO A 99 15.04 -20.69 -1.54
N LEU A 100 13.73 -20.51 -1.66
CA LEU A 100 13.12 -19.18 -1.63
C LEU A 100 13.25 -18.54 -0.25
N GLY A 101 13.03 -19.33 0.81
CA GLY A 101 13.20 -18.85 2.17
C GLY A 101 14.62 -18.36 2.48
N LYS A 102 15.63 -19.05 1.95
CA LYS A 102 17.04 -18.67 2.15
C LYS A 102 17.42 -17.30 1.61
N VAL A 103 16.68 -16.79 0.62
CA VAL A 103 16.92 -15.45 0.06
C VAL A 103 16.05 -14.37 0.68
N TYR A 104 15.13 -14.74 1.57
CA TYR A 104 14.35 -13.78 2.32
C TYR A 104 15.27 -12.99 3.26
N ALA A 105 15.28 -11.66 3.10
CA ALA A 105 16.23 -10.81 3.80
C ALA A 105 15.99 -10.80 5.33
N SER A 106 17.08 -10.84 6.08
CA SER A 106 17.04 -10.54 7.52
C SER A 106 16.76 -9.05 7.71
N ARG A 107 15.94 -8.75 8.69
CA ARG A 107 15.53 -7.38 8.99
C ARG A 107 16.69 -6.60 9.60
N ARG A 108 16.95 -5.42 9.07
CA ARG A 108 18.00 -4.54 9.57
C ARG A 108 17.48 -3.41 10.47
N TRP A 109 16.34 -2.83 10.10
CA TRP A 109 15.78 -1.63 10.73
C TRP A 109 14.40 -1.85 11.32
N ALA A 110 13.48 -2.30 10.48
CA ALA A 110 12.12 -2.57 10.82
C ALA A 110 11.61 -3.69 9.93
N THR A 111 10.50 -4.26 10.30
CA THR A 111 9.91 -5.38 9.59
C THR A 111 8.80 -4.91 8.70
N GLU A 112 8.73 -5.44 7.50
CA GLU A 112 7.51 -5.51 6.71
C GLU A 112 6.68 -4.20 6.67
N GLY A 113 7.36 -3.03 6.77
CA GLY A 113 6.68 -1.74 6.75
C GLY A 113 5.95 -1.44 5.45
N ASP A 114 6.41 -2.01 4.34
CA ASP A 114 5.81 -1.82 3.02
C ASP A 114 4.72 -2.85 2.71
N SER A 115 4.74 -4.01 3.35
CA SER A 115 3.83 -5.12 3.12
C SER A 115 2.35 -4.77 3.27
N PRO A 116 1.90 -3.89 4.18
CA PRO A 116 0.50 -3.51 4.30
C PRO A 116 -0.12 -3.03 2.99
N SER A 117 0.65 -2.41 2.10
CA SER A 117 0.16 -1.90 0.83
C SER A 117 -0.30 -3.00 -0.14
N PHE A 118 0.45 -4.10 -0.24
CA PHE A 118 0.04 -5.22 -1.08
C PHE A 118 -0.89 -6.19 -0.35
N LEU A 119 -0.75 -6.33 0.96
CA LEU A 119 -1.69 -7.11 1.79
C LEU A 119 -3.11 -6.55 1.67
N TYR A 120 -3.24 -5.23 1.52
CA TYR A 120 -4.51 -4.56 1.27
C TYR A 120 -5.16 -5.01 -0.05
N CYS A 121 -4.37 -5.46 -1.02
CA CYS A 121 -4.85 -5.91 -2.33
C CYS A 121 -5.14 -7.42 -2.38
N ILE A 122 -4.82 -8.19 -1.35
CA ILE A 122 -5.11 -9.62 -1.30
C ILE A 122 -6.62 -9.83 -1.16
N ASN A 123 -7.20 -10.56 -2.09
CA ASN A 123 -8.62 -10.86 -2.08
C ASN A 123 -8.92 -11.96 -1.04
N ASN A 124 -9.26 -11.53 0.16
CA ASN A 124 -9.67 -12.39 1.27
C ASN A 124 -11.15 -12.20 1.66
N GLY A 125 -11.93 -11.54 0.80
CA GLY A 125 -13.34 -11.26 1.03
C GLY A 125 -13.64 -10.01 1.87
N LEU A 126 -12.62 -9.31 2.38
CA LEU A 126 -12.78 -8.12 3.22
C LEU A 126 -12.61 -6.83 2.43
N ASN A 127 -11.55 -6.74 1.62
CA ASN A 127 -11.18 -5.53 0.91
C ASN A 127 -12.12 -5.23 -0.27
N SER A 128 -12.44 -3.96 -0.42
CA SER A 128 -13.15 -3.42 -1.58
C SER A 128 -12.40 -2.21 -2.14
N PRO A 129 -12.16 -2.16 -3.46
CA PRO A 129 -11.50 -0.99 -4.06
C PRO A 129 -12.35 0.30 -3.99
N GLU A 130 -13.64 0.18 -3.79
CA GLU A 130 -14.57 1.31 -3.71
C GLU A 130 -14.85 1.73 -2.26
N HIS A 131 -14.62 0.83 -1.30
CA HIS A 131 -14.93 1.00 0.10
C HIS A 131 -13.71 0.73 0.99
N ILE A 132 -12.84 1.72 1.09
CA ILE A 132 -11.64 1.61 1.93
C ILE A 132 -11.96 1.50 3.43
N ASP A 133 -13.18 1.80 3.81
CA ASP A 133 -13.72 1.67 5.16
C ASP A 133 -14.18 0.25 5.52
N TYR A 134 -14.26 -0.66 4.55
CA TYR A 134 -14.51 -2.07 4.84
C TYR A 134 -13.29 -2.77 5.44
N GLY A 135 -12.09 -2.26 5.11
CA GLY A 135 -10.83 -2.80 5.62
C GLY A 135 -10.33 -4.01 4.85
N GLY A 136 -9.24 -4.53 5.34
CA GLY A 136 -8.53 -5.70 4.79
C GLY A 136 -7.26 -5.94 5.58
N TRP A 137 -6.45 -6.88 5.13
CA TRP A 137 -5.20 -7.21 5.80
C TRP A 137 -4.16 -6.08 5.81
N GLY A 138 -4.32 -5.06 5.01
CA GLY A 138 -3.46 -3.87 5.02
C GLY A 138 -3.97 -2.71 5.87
N GLY A 139 -5.08 -2.89 6.60
CA GLY A 139 -5.67 -1.86 7.44
C GLY A 139 -7.10 -1.51 7.06
N ARG A 140 -7.68 -0.52 7.78
CA ARG A 140 -9.03 -0.01 7.57
C ARG A 140 -9.02 1.51 7.62
N PHE A 141 -9.55 2.17 6.60
CA PHE A 141 -9.39 3.60 6.43
C PHE A 141 -10.73 4.32 6.31
N SER A 142 -10.77 5.57 6.80
CA SER A 142 -11.96 6.40 6.70
C SER A 142 -12.19 6.86 5.26
N CYS A 143 -13.45 6.85 4.82
CA CYS A 143 -13.87 7.51 3.59
C CYS A 143 -13.93 9.04 3.71
N ILE A 144 -13.76 9.59 4.91
CA ILE A 144 -13.72 11.04 5.14
C ILE A 144 -12.31 11.53 4.81
N ARG A 145 -12.23 12.47 3.87
CA ARG A 145 -10.96 13.12 3.52
C ARG A 145 -10.52 14.06 4.65
N LYS A 146 -9.23 14.05 4.94
CA LYS A 146 -8.60 14.99 5.86
C LYS A 146 -8.04 16.18 5.10
N GLU A 147 -8.09 17.35 5.73
CA GLU A 147 -7.56 18.57 5.14
C GLU A 147 -6.04 18.60 5.07
N ASN A 148 -5.37 17.88 5.98
CA ASN A 148 -3.92 17.83 6.06
C ASN A 148 -3.41 16.42 5.78
N ILE A 149 -2.36 16.33 4.99
CA ILE A 149 -1.56 15.13 4.84
C ILE A 149 -0.35 15.25 5.79
N GLU A 150 -0.11 14.20 6.54
CA GLU A 150 1.06 14.18 7.42
C GLU A 150 2.19 13.40 6.76
N SER A 151 3.36 14.01 6.73
CA SER A 151 4.60 13.38 6.28
C SER A 151 5.36 12.78 7.46
N MET A 152 6.42 12.03 7.18
CA MET A 152 7.32 11.51 8.21
C MET A 152 7.93 12.65 9.04
N ASP A 153 8.16 12.40 10.32
CA ASP A 153 8.68 13.42 11.22
C ASP A 153 10.04 13.97 10.81
N TRP A 154 10.92 13.13 10.24
CA TRP A 154 12.22 13.58 9.76
C TRP A 154 12.09 14.57 8.58
N VAL A 155 11.09 14.42 7.74
CA VAL A 155 10.78 15.36 6.64
C VAL A 155 10.37 16.71 7.21
N LYS A 156 9.46 16.71 8.18
CA LYS A 156 9.05 17.92 8.89
C LYS A 156 10.22 18.62 9.59
N LYS A 157 11.00 17.85 10.31
CA LYS A 157 12.15 18.36 11.08
C LYS A 157 13.21 19.03 10.21
N ASN A 158 13.36 18.60 8.97
CA ASN A 158 14.37 19.13 8.06
C ASN A 158 13.85 20.18 7.07
N ASN A 159 12.58 20.59 7.18
CA ASN A 159 11.98 21.60 6.30
C ASN A 159 12.20 21.35 4.80
N LEU A 160 12.06 20.10 4.37
CA LEU A 160 12.47 19.71 3.02
C LEU A 160 11.55 20.26 1.92
N ASP A 161 10.27 20.48 2.21
CA ASP A 161 9.33 21.06 1.26
C ASP A 161 8.08 21.64 1.95
N GLU A 162 7.75 22.89 1.65
CA GLU A 162 6.54 23.55 2.14
C GLU A 162 5.25 22.89 1.63
N MET A 163 5.27 22.30 0.44
CA MET A 163 4.11 21.63 -0.14
C MET A 163 3.65 20.44 0.71
N GLN A 164 4.53 19.84 1.46
CA GLN A 164 4.20 18.74 2.36
C GLN A 164 3.29 19.18 3.51
N TYR A 165 3.33 20.44 3.86
CA TYR A 165 2.54 21.04 4.94
C TYR A 165 1.32 21.80 4.44
N ALA A 166 1.19 21.97 3.13
CA ALA A 166 0.05 22.67 2.56
C ALA A 166 -1.27 21.91 2.89
N PRO A 167 -2.31 22.63 3.32
CA PRO A 167 -3.60 22.00 3.54
C PRO A 167 -4.18 21.48 2.22
N TYR A 168 -4.57 20.25 2.18
CA TYR A 168 -5.23 19.60 1.06
C TYR A 168 -6.07 18.42 1.51
N LEU A 169 -7.04 18.07 0.69
CA LEU A 169 -7.94 16.97 0.98
C LEU A 169 -7.32 15.65 0.53
N MET A 170 -7.42 14.64 1.38
CA MET A 170 -7.04 13.28 1.04
C MET A 170 -7.86 12.28 1.84
N TYR A 171 -7.91 11.05 1.38
CA TYR A 171 -8.41 9.96 2.20
C TYR A 171 -7.40 9.70 3.31
N GLY A 172 -7.88 9.70 4.54
CA GLY A 172 -7.05 9.49 5.70
C GLY A 172 -7.38 8.20 6.43
N ALA A 173 -6.44 7.77 7.26
CA ALA A 173 -6.69 6.71 8.21
C ALA A 173 -7.73 7.16 9.25
N SER A 174 -8.65 6.26 9.62
CA SER A 174 -9.38 6.35 10.87
C SER A 174 -8.42 6.16 12.05
N GLU A 175 -8.89 6.24 13.29
CA GLU A 175 -8.06 5.89 14.46
C GLU A 175 -7.52 4.45 14.35
N GLU A 176 -8.30 3.54 13.77
CA GLU A 176 -7.86 2.18 13.45
C GLU A 176 -6.82 2.18 12.34
N GLY A 177 -7.10 2.84 11.21
CA GLY A 177 -6.20 3.01 10.08
C GLY A 177 -5.35 1.79 9.78
N GLY A 178 -4.03 2.00 9.67
CA GLY A 178 -3.07 0.92 9.52
C GLY A 178 -3.00 -0.02 10.72
N ARG A 179 -3.38 0.41 11.92
CA ARG A 179 -3.38 -0.45 13.12
C ARG A 179 -4.40 -1.58 13.05
N ALA A 180 -5.43 -1.46 12.21
CA ALA A 180 -6.39 -2.54 12.00
C ALA A 180 -5.74 -3.83 11.46
N ILE A 181 -4.54 -3.74 10.89
CA ILE A 181 -3.75 -4.92 10.50
C ILE A 181 -3.46 -5.86 11.67
N ASN A 182 -3.36 -5.33 12.90
CA ASN A 182 -3.10 -6.13 14.09
C ASN A 182 -4.21 -7.15 14.38
N ILE A 183 -5.43 -6.89 13.94
CA ILE A 183 -6.55 -7.82 14.06
C ILE A 183 -6.27 -9.11 13.26
N TRP A 184 -5.55 -8.97 12.16
CA TRP A 184 -5.30 -10.03 11.17
C TRP A 184 -3.88 -10.58 11.20
N THR A 185 -3.08 -10.20 12.20
CA THR A 185 -1.65 -10.58 12.27
C THR A 185 -1.45 -12.09 12.18
N ASP A 186 -2.24 -12.88 12.89
CA ASP A 186 -2.11 -14.34 12.88
C ASP A 186 -2.53 -14.91 11.51
N ASP A 187 -3.64 -14.43 10.95
CA ASP A 187 -4.12 -14.89 9.64
C ASP A 187 -3.10 -14.59 8.52
N ILE A 188 -2.53 -13.38 8.52
CA ILE A 188 -1.50 -12.97 7.57
C ILE A 188 -0.28 -13.90 7.65
N HIS A 189 0.20 -14.16 8.86
CA HIS A 189 1.38 -14.99 9.05
C HIS A 189 1.11 -16.46 8.75
N ASN A 190 -0.07 -16.94 9.07
CA ASN A 190 -0.51 -18.30 8.75
C ASN A 190 -0.62 -18.51 7.23
N ASP A 191 -1.21 -17.55 6.51
CA ASP A 191 -1.24 -17.58 5.05
C ASP A 191 0.18 -17.53 4.45
N PHE A 192 1.05 -16.70 5.01
CA PHE A 192 2.44 -16.62 4.56
C PHE A 192 3.20 -17.93 4.79
N MET A 193 3.04 -18.56 5.97
CA MET A 193 3.60 -19.89 6.25
C MET A 193 3.13 -20.94 5.23
N ALA A 194 1.84 -20.97 4.94
CA ALA A 194 1.27 -21.89 3.97
C ALA A 194 1.90 -21.68 2.58
N ARG A 195 2.00 -20.44 2.15
CA ARG A 195 2.63 -20.08 0.86
C ARG A 195 4.10 -20.48 0.81
N MET A 196 4.84 -20.28 1.89
CA MET A 196 6.24 -20.75 1.97
C MET A 196 6.34 -22.27 1.89
N ALA A 197 5.48 -23.01 2.60
CA ALA A 197 5.43 -24.47 2.51
C ALA A 197 5.16 -24.94 1.07
N TRP A 198 4.23 -24.28 0.35
CA TRP A 198 3.92 -24.61 -1.05
C TRP A 198 5.06 -24.34 -2.03
N THR A 199 6.08 -23.59 -1.65
CA THR A 199 7.29 -23.44 -2.49
C THR A 199 8.14 -24.70 -2.53
N VAL A 200 7.96 -25.62 -1.60
CA VAL A 200 8.76 -26.86 -1.45
C VAL A 200 7.91 -28.13 -1.55
N THR A 201 6.60 -28.04 -1.58
CA THR A 201 5.67 -29.15 -1.76
C THR A 201 4.53 -28.78 -2.67
N ASN A 202 4.02 -29.76 -3.41
CA ASN A 202 2.81 -29.61 -4.21
C ASN A 202 1.58 -30.30 -3.59
N LYS A 203 1.74 -30.80 -2.37
CA LYS A 203 0.65 -31.47 -1.63
C LYS A 203 0.09 -30.49 -0.60
N TYR A 204 -1.21 -30.26 -0.66
CA TYR A 204 -1.91 -29.40 0.28
C TYR A 204 -1.71 -29.82 1.74
N SER A 205 -1.76 -31.14 2.01
CA SER A 205 -1.58 -31.71 3.35
C SER A 205 -0.22 -31.45 3.97
N ASP A 206 0.80 -31.14 3.17
CA ASP A 206 2.17 -30.96 3.66
C ASP A 206 2.44 -29.51 4.09
N ALA A 207 1.50 -28.58 3.87
CA ALA A 207 1.63 -27.22 4.34
C ALA A 207 1.54 -27.20 5.88
N ASN A 208 2.43 -26.42 6.50
CA ASN A 208 2.49 -26.31 7.96
C ASN A 208 1.24 -25.65 8.57
N HIS A 209 0.51 -24.89 7.74
CA HIS A 209 -0.70 -24.22 8.11
C HIS A 209 -1.66 -24.13 6.93
N HIS A 210 -2.94 -24.17 7.24
CA HIS A 210 -4.02 -23.94 6.27
C HIS A 210 -4.77 -22.68 6.69
N PRO A 211 -4.86 -21.67 5.78
CA PRO A 211 -5.60 -20.46 6.05
C PRO A 211 -7.10 -20.70 6.21
#